data_86ad6e5f560e1ec672b3e76a558cdadc
#
_entry.id   86ad6e5f560e1ec672b3e76a558cdadc
#
_cell.length_a   1.000
_cell.length_b   1.000
_cell.length_c   1.000
_cell.angle_alpha   90.00
_cell.angle_beta   90.00
_cell.angle_gamma   90.00
#
_symmetry.space_group_name_H-M   'P 1'
#
loop_
_entity.id
_entity.type
_entity.pdbx_description
1 polymer ?
#
loop_
_entity_poly.entity_id
_entity_poly.type
_entity_poly.pdbx_seq_one_letter_code
_entity_poly.pdbx_strand_id
1 'polypeptide(L)'
;MAAKATSMIVAAQPEAAEAGAEILKRGGNAIDAAMAAALVQGVVDPQMCGIAGFGSCQVYMPDRDVLTFIDFHGKTPKKATPDMWEDIIVGETRDGFGFVLEGFVNDLGYQSITTPGSLKAYHEAVTEFGTMDWADICAPAVAQAEEGFIVRPHVQFWWDSGSSYGRADVTDRLRFSATGREAYFRGDGTTKRVGDRVNNPDLARTLAQIARH
;
A
#
# COMPACT_ATOMS: atom_id res chain seq x y z
N MET A 1 -32.90 9.59 19.42
CA MET A 1 -31.57 9.39 19.99
C MET A 1 -30.64 8.90 18.87
N ALA A 2 -29.52 9.56 18.59
CA ALA A 2 -28.54 9.02 17.65
C ALA A 2 -28.00 7.71 18.22
N ALA A 3 -27.92 6.66 17.38
CA ALA A 3 -27.33 5.40 17.79
C ALA A 3 -25.88 5.67 18.21
N LYS A 4 -25.48 5.21 19.39
CA LYS A 4 -24.09 5.34 19.87
C LYS A 4 -23.24 4.43 18.97
N ALA A 5 -22.26 5.02 18.29
CA ALA A 5 -21.30 4.24 17.52
C ALA A 5 -20.55 3.28 18.47
N THR A 6 -20.54 1.99 18.14
CA THR A 6 -19.87 0.95 18.93
C THR A 6 -18.49 0.62 18.37
N SER A 7 -18.17 1.06 17.15
CA SER A 7 -16.93 0.78 16.45
C SER A 7 -16.43 2.01 15.70
N MET A 8 -15.14 2.05 15.42
CA MET A 8 -14.48 3.13 14.67
C MET A 8 -13.42 2.53 13.75
N ILE A 9 -13.28 3.09 12.55
CA ILE A 9 -12.18 2.86 11.62
C ILE A 9 -11.63 4.21 11.16
N VAL A 10 -10.32 4.30 11.02
CA VAL A 10 -9.62 5.47 10.49
C VAL A 10 -8.62 5.00 9.45
N ALA A 11 -8.59 5.64 8.30
CA ALA A 11 -7.62 5.42 7.23
C ALA A 11 -7.27 6.74 6.54
N ALA A 12 -6.16 6.80 5.83
CA ALA A 12 -5.71 8.02 5.16
C ALA A 12 -6.62 8.40 3.98
N GLN A 13 -7.23 7.42 3.31
CA GLN A 13 -8.15 7.65 2.20
C GLN A 13 -9.58 7.24 2.58
N PRO A 14 -10.60 8.01 2.16
CA PRO A 14 -12.00 7.72 2.48
C PRO A 14 -12.44 6.33 2.03
N GLU A 15 -12.04 5.89 0.85
CA GLU A 15 -12.40 4.59 0.30
C GLU A 15 -11.93 3.43 1.19
N ALA A 16 -10.75 3.58 1.79
CA ALA A 16 -10.21 2.60 2.74
C ALA A 16 -11.01 2.59 4.06
N ALA A 17 -11.35 3.77 4.58
CA ALA A 17 -12.18 3.88 5.78
C ALA A 17 -13.60 3.32 5.53
N GLU A 18 -14.19 3.57 4.37
CA GLU A 18 -15.50 3.05 3.97
C GLU A 18 -15.48 1.52 3.87
N ALA A 19 -14.43 0.94 3.27
CA ALA A 19 -14.26 -0.51 3.18
C ALA A 19 -14.19 -1.15 4.58
N GLY A 20 -13.37 -0.60 5.49
CA GLY A 20 -13.30 -1.09 6.86
C GLY A 20 -14.63 -0.94 7.63
N ALA A 21 -15.34 0.17 7.43
CA ALA A 21 -16.65 0.39 8.03
C ALA A 21 -17.71 -0.61 7.52
N GLU A 22 -17.65 -0.98 6.25
CA GLU A 22 -18.55 -1.98 5.69
C GLU A 22 -18.28 -3.38 6.26
N ILE A 23 -17.02 -3.75 6.44
CA ILE A 23 -16.63 -5.00 7.13
C ILE A 23 -17.20 -5.02 8.56
N LEU A 24 -17.06 -3.92 9.32
CA LEU A 24 -17.65 -3.83 10.67
C LEU A 24 -19.18 -3.98 10.66
N LYS A 25 -19.90 -3.37 9.70
CA LYS A 25 -21.35 -3.51 9.54
C LYS A 25 -21.78 -4.94 9.22
N ARG A 26 -20.96 -5.68 8.47
CA ARG A 26 -21.18 -7.09 8.13
C ARG A 26 -20.87 -8.04 9.29
N GLY A 27 -20.42 -7.52 10.44
CA GLY A 27 -20.14 -8.30 11.65
C GLY A 27 -18.69 -8.73 11.80
N GLY A 28 -17.78 -8.28 10.93
CA GLY A 28 -16.35 -8.46 11.10
C GLY A 28 -15.81 -7.72 12.32
N ASN A 29 -14.70 -8.18 12.86
CA ASN A 29 -14.04 -7.55 13.98
C ASN A 29 -13.08 -6.42 13.54
N ALA A 30 -12.34 -5.84 14.48
CA ALA A 30 -11.41 -4.75 14.22
C ALA A 30 -10.25 -5.18 13.29
N ILE A 31 -9.81 -6.43 13.35
CA ILE A 31 -8.75 -6.97 12.50
C ILE A 31 -9.25 -7.11 11.06
N ASP A 32 -10.42 -7.71 10.87
CA ASP A 32 -11.05 -7.84 9.56
C ASP A 32 -11.18 -6.47 8.88
N ALA A 33 -11.70 -5.48 9.61
CA ALA A 33 -11.89 -4.13 9.13
C ALA A 33 -10.57 -3.43 8.79
N ALA A 34 -9.55 -3.59 9.64
CA ALA A 34 -8.23 -2.98 9.43
C ALA A 34 -7.53 -3.57 8.20
N MET A 35 -7.59 -4.89 7.99
CA MET A 35 -6.95 -5.53 6.85
C MET A 35 -7.66 -5.22 5.53
N ALA A 36 -8.99 -5.17 5.51
CA ALA A 36 -9.74 -4.71 4.34
C ALA A 36 -9.42 -3.25 3.99
N ALA A 37 -9.38 -2.37 4.99
CA ALA A 37 -8.97 -0.98 4.81
C ALA A 37 -7.54 -0.87 4.28
N ALA A 38 -6.59 -1.66 4.80
CA ALA A 38 -5.20 -1.66 4.36
C ALA A 38 -5.04 -2.13 2.90
N LEU A 39 -5.79 -3.15 2.49
CA LEU A 39 -5.81 -3.63 1.11
C LEU A 39 -6.38 -2.57 0.15
N VAL A 40 -7.49 -1.93 0.51
CA VAL A 40 -8.06 -0.83 -0.29
C VAL A 40 -7.13 0.39 -0.32
N GLN A 41 -6.52 0.74 0.82
CA GLN A 41 -5.54 1.83 0.89
C GLN A 41 -4.39 1.60 -0.11
N GLY A 42 -3.91 0.37 -0.25
CA GLY A 42 -2.87 0.00 -1.22
C GLY A 42 -3.28 0.15 -2.69
N VAL A 43 -4.58 0.19 -2.97
CA VAL A 43 -5.12 0.47 -4.31
C VAL A 43 -5.24 1.96 -4.58
N VAL A 44 -5.79 2.72 -3.61
CA VAL A 44 -6.19 4.12 -3.82
C VAL A 44 -5.10 5.13 -3.46
N ASP A 45 -4.01 4.67 -2.85
CA ASP A 45 -2.85 5.47 -2.45
C ASP A 45 -1.52 4.80 -2.87
N PRO A 46 -1.35 4.52 -4.18
CA PRO A 46 -0.30 3.62 -4.68
C PRO A 46 1.12 4.14 -4.49
N GLN A 47 1.31 5.45 -4.23
CA GLN A 47 2.61 6.03 -3.95
C GLN A 47 3.06 5.84 -2.49
N MET A 48 2.13 5.53 -1.58
CA MET A 48 2.40 5.44 -0.14
C MET A 48 2.36 4.00 0.38
N CYS A 49 1.54 3.14 -0.21
CA CYS A 49 1.35 1.78 0.29
C CYS A 49 0.97 0.79 -0.82
N GLY A 50 0.99 -0.50 -0.48
CA GLY A 50 0.64 -1.59 -1.40
C GLY A 50 0.85 -2.96 -0.77
N ILE A 51 0.45 -4.00 -1.50
CA ILE A 51 0.56 -5.39 -1.04
C ILE A 51 1.99 -5.90 -0.96
N ALA A 52 2.93 -5.26 -1.62
CA ALA A 52 4.35 -5.60 -1.62
C ALA A 52 5.20 -4.64 -0.75
N GLY A 53 4.57 -4.03 0.24
CA GLY A 53 5.21 -3.12 1.17
C GLY A 53 5.69 -3.78 2.46
N PHE A 54 5.81 -2.95 3.47
CA PHE A 54 6.20 -3.33 4.82
C PHE A 54 5.48 -2.46 5.86
N GLY A 55 5.60 -2.83 7.12
CA GLY A 55 5.01 -2.07 8.23
C GLY A 55 4.96 -2.88 9.51
N SER A 56 4.02 -2.52 10.35
CA SER A 56 3.76 -3.19 11.63
C SER A 56 2.28 -3.11 11.99
N CYS A 57 1.81 -4.04 12.79
CA CYS A 57 0.45 -4.06 13.30
C CYS A 57 0.48 -4.38 14.80
N GLN A 58 -0.10 -3.51 15.60
CA GLN A 58 -0.35 -3.80 17.02
C GLN A 58 -1.79 -4.29 17.17
N VAL A 59 -1.93 -5.45 17.80
CA VAL A 59 -3.22 -6.12 18.05
C VAL A 59 -3.51 -6.13 19.53
N TYR A 60 -4.67 -5.60 19.91
CA TYR A 60 -5.18 -5.65 21.27
C TYR A 60 -6.60 -6.23 21.28
N MET A 61 -6.76 -7.39 21.91
CA MET A 61 -8.05 -8.08 22.04
C MET A 61 -8.24 -8.50 23.50
N PRO A 62 -8.79 -7.62 24.34
CA PRO A 62 -8.92 -7.89 25.77
C PRO A 62 -9.74 -9.13 26.10
N ASP A 63 -10.77 -9.41 25.31
CA ASP A 63 -11.62 -10.61 25.52
C ASP A 63 -10.89 -11.95 25.28
N ARG A 64 -9.73 -11.90 24.60
CA ARG A 64 -8.86 -13.06 24.34
C ARG A 64 -7.55 -13.01 25.10
N ASP A 65 -7.37 -12.00 25.95
CA ASP A 65 -6.10 -11.71 26.65
C ASP A 65 -4.89 -11.58 25.68
N VAL A 66 -5.13 -10.93 24.51
CA VAL A 66 -4.13 -10.74 23.48
C VAL A 66 -3.67 -9.29 23.46
N LEU A 67 -2.37 -9.07 23.65
CA LEU A 67 -1.65 -7.86 23.29
C LEU A 67 -0.38 -8.29 22.56
N THR A 68 -0.35 -8.12 21.26
CA THR A 68 0.77 -8.59 20.43
C THR A 68 1.12 -7.60 19.33
N PHE A 69 2.25 -7.85 18.70
CA PHE A 69 2.80 -7.01 17.65
C PHE A 69 3.26 -7.89 16.49
N ILE A 70 2.76 -7.60 15.30
CA ILE A 70 3.18 -8.25 14.06
C ILE A 70 4.16 -7.32 13.36
N ASP A 71 5.42 -7.70 13.33
CA ASP A 71 6.47 -6.99 12.58
C ASP A 71 6.61 -7.59 11.19
N PHE A 72 6.31 -6.80 10.18
CA PHE A 72 6.46 -7.17 8.78
C PHE A 72 7.30 -6.17 8.00
N HIS A 73 8.29 -5.58 8.64
CA HIS A 73 9.28 -4.76 7.94
C HIS A 73 9.99 -5.54 6.84
N GLY A 74 10.34 -4.83 5.78
CA GLY A 74 11.06 -5.40 4.64
C GLY A 74 12.42 -5.94 5.07
N LYS A 75 12.75 -7.14 4.60
CA LYS A 75 14.06 -7.76 4.86
C LYS A 75 14.97 -7.55 3.67
N THR A 76 16.24 -7.34 3.94
CA THR A 76 17.28 -7.29 2.92
C THR A 76 17.28 -8.61 2.11
N PRO A 77 17.27 -8.54 0.77
CA PRO A 77 17.36 -9.73 -0.07
C PRO A 77 18.65 -10.53 0.20
N LYS A 78 18.56 -11.86 0.11
CA LYS A 78 19.70 -12.76 0.43
C LYS A 78 20.95 -12.54 -0.41
N LYS A 79 20.82 -11.96 -1.59
CA LYS A 79 21.92 -11.66 -2.50
C LYS A 79 22.53 -10.26 -2.32
N ALA A 80 21.95 -9.43 -1.45
CA ALA A 80 22.51 -8.12 -1.17
C ALA A 80 23.82 -8.25 -0.36
N THR A 81 24.81 -7.46 -0.73
CA THR A 81 26.09 -7.35 -0.03
C THR A 81 26.30 -5.92 0.45
N PRO A 82 27.08 -5.67 1.51
CA PRO A 82 27.30 -4.33 2.03
C PRO A 82 27.88 -3.34 1.02
N ASP A 83 28.62 -3.83 0.06
CA ASP A 83 29.38 -3.10 -0.96
C ASP A 83 28.72 -3.07 -2.33
N MET A 84 27.53 -3.65 -2.48
CA MET A 84 26.86 -3.85 -3.79
C MET A 84 26.65 -2.57 -4.62
N TRP A 85 26.73 -1.40 -4.02
CA TRP A 85 26.53 -0.10 -4.67
C TRP A 85 27.65 0.90 -4.42
N GLU A 86 28.79 0.46 -3.84
CA GLU A 86 29.89 1.35 -3.45
C GLU A 86 30.40 2.20 -4.61
N ASP A 87 30.56 1.59 -5.79
CA ASP A 87 31.11 2.24 -6.98
C ASP A 87 30.15 3.25 -7.66
N ILE A 88 28.87 3.27 -7.29
CA ILE A 88 27.84 4.12 -7.90
C ILE A 88 27.22 5.13 -6.94
N ILE A 89 27.85 5.36 -5.80
CA ILE A 89 27.44 6.40 -4.85
C ILE A 89 27.76 7.77 -5.42
N VAL A 90 26.72 8.61 -5.62
CA VAL A 90 26.84 9.99 -6.08
C VAL A 90 26.95 10.96 -4.90
N GLY A 91 26.31 10.65 -3.80
CA GLY A 91 26.28 11.47 -2.59
C GLY A 91 25.34 10.95 -1.53
N GLU A 92 25.20 11.69 -0.44
CA GLU A 92 24.21 11.41 0.59
C GLU A 92 22.88 12.12 0.30
N THR A 93 21.77 11.54 0.74
CA THR A 93 20.47 12.19 0.71
C THR A 93 20.45 13.36 1.70
N ARG A 94 19.73 14.44 1.38
CA ARG A 94 19.70 15.67 2.22
C ARG A 94 19.13 15.44 3.63
N ASP A 95 18.35 14.38 3.81
CA ASP A 95 17.81 13.98 5.11
C ASP A 95 18.79 13.14 5.94
N GLY A 96 19.94 12.75 5.38
CA GLY A 96 20.96 11.93 6.04
C GLY A 96 20.57 10.45 6.23
N PHE A 97 19.46 10.00 5.65
CA PHE A 97 18.97 8.63 5.82
C PHE A 97 19.31 7.69 4.67
N GLY A 98 20.28 8.03 3.84
CA GLY A 98 20.70 7.15 2.77
C GLY A 98 21.60 7.81 1.74
N PHE A 99 21.82 7.11 0.64
CA PHE A 99 22.68 7.53 -0.45
C PHE A 99 21.87 7.80 -1.71
N VAL A 100 22.32 8.78 -2.48
CA VAL A 100 21.94 8.99 -3.87
C VAL A 100 22.85 8.13 -4.72
N LEU A 101 22.27 7.21 -5.47
CA LEU A 101 23.01 6.32 -6.36
C LEU A 101 22.79 6.72 -7.83
N GLU A 102 23.76 6.42 -8.67
CA GLU A 102 23.64 6.61 -10.11
C GLU A 102 22.40 5.83 -10.63
N GLY A 103 21.57 6.48 -11.44
CA GLY A 103 20.34 5.90 -11.98
C GLY A 103 19.26 5.62 -10.93
N PHE A 104 19.42 6.08 -9.70
CA PHE A 104 18.46 5.86 -8.60
C PHE A 104 18.10 4.39 -8.38
N VAL A 105 19.04 3.47 -8.56
CA VAL A 105 18.80 2.02 -8.49
C VAL A 105 18.30 1.53 -7.11
N ASN A 106 18.52 2.30 -6.06
CA ASN A 106 17.99 2.08 -4.72
C ASN A 106 16.58 2.68 -4.50
N ASP A 107 16.09 3.46 -5.45
CA ASP A 107 14.78 4.12 -5.41
C ASP A 107 13.83 3.58 -6.49
N LEU A 108 14.38 3.15 -7.63
CA LEU A 108 13.63 2.74 -8.81
C LEU A 108 14.00 1.32 -9.25
N GLY A 109 12.98 0.55 -9.62
CA GLY A 109 13.14 -0.72 -10.25
C GLY A 109 13.43 -1.88 -9.31
N TYR A 110 13.95 -2.97 -9.86
CA TYR A 110 14.00 -4.25 -9.16
C TYR A 110 15.05 -4.31 -8.04
N GLN A 111 16.08 -3.49 -8.09
CA GLN A 111 17.12 -3.44 -7.05
C GLN A 111 16.69 -2.65 -5.81
N SER A 112 15.65 -1.81 -5.92
CA SER A 112 15.09 -1.05 -4.79
C SER A 112 14.14 -1.85 -3.91
N ILE A 113 13.78 -3.08 -4.32
CA ILE A 113 12.76 -3.89 -3.67
C ILE A 113 13.38 -4.70 -2.53
N THR A 114 12.89 -4.49 -1.31
CA THR A 114 13.14 -5.39 -0.17
C THR A 114 12.25 -6.62 -0.28
N THR A 115 12.53 -7.68 0.48
CA THR A 115 11.60 -8.80 0.61
C THR A 115 10.35 -8.32 1.33
N PRO A 116 9.18 -8.25 0.66
CA PRO A 116 7.99 -7.63 1.23
C PRO A 116 7.31 -8.49 2.28
N GLY A 117 6.67 -7.85 3.26
CA GLY A 117 5.99 -8.54 4.36
C GLY A 117 4.48 -8.29 4.45
N SER A 118 3.96 -7.20 3.83
CA SER A 118 2.59 -6.73 4.05
C SER A 118 1.52 -7.79 3.81
N LEU A 119 1.51 -8.40 2.63
CA LEU A 119 0.45 -9.34 2.25
C LEU A 119 0.41 -10.56 3.18
N LYS A 120 1.60 -11.11 3.50
CA LYS A 120 1.71 -12.22 4.44
C LYS A 120 1.18 -11.85 5.82
N ALA A 121 1.55 -10.67 6.31
CA ALA A 121 1.10 -10.20 7.62
C ALA A 121 -0.41 -9.96 7.67
N TYR A 122 -1.01 -9.41 6.61
CA TYR A 122 -2.45 -9.21 6.54
C TYR A 122 -3.21 -10.54 6.59
N HIS A 123 -2.75 -11.51 5.81
CA HIS A 123 -3.33 -12.86 5.81
C HIS A 123 -3.17 -13.55 7.19
N GLU A 124 -1.97 -13.51 7.79
CA GLU A 124 -1.73 -14.06 9.13
C GLU A 124 -2.59 -13.37 10.19
N ALA A 125 -2.73 -12.04 10.14
CA ALA A 125 -3.57 -11.30 11.08
C ALA A 125 -5.05 -11.72 10.99
N VAL A 126 -5.59 -11.87 9.78
CA VAL A 126 -6.96 -12.35 9.58
C VAL A 126 -7.12 -13.79 10.04
N THR A 127 -6.16 -14.66 9.68
CA THR A 127 -6.21 -16.08 10.04
C THR A 127 -6.18 -16.31 11.55
N GLU A 128 -5.37 -15.55 12.28
CA GLU A 128 -5.17 -15.73 13.73
C GLU A 128 -6.21 -14.96 14.55
N PHE A 129 -6.56 -13.76 14.12
CA PHE A 129 -7.34 -12.81 14.93
C PHE A 129 -8.67 -12.39 14.29
N GLY A 130 -8.85 -12.63 12.99
CA GLY A 130 -10.07 -12.29 12.26
C GLY A 130 -11.24 -13.24 12.54
N THR A 131 -12.38 -12.89 11.99
CA THR A 131 -13.65 -13.64 12.08
C THR A 131 -14.32 -13.85 10.73
N MET A 132 -13.80 -13.23 9.67
CA MET A 132 -14.34 -13.33 8.31
C MET A 132 -13.39 -14.08 7.40
N ASP A 133 -13.92 -14.60 6.30
CA ASP A 133 -13.13 -15.27 5.28
C ASP A 133 -12.19 -14.29 4.56
N TRP A 134 -10.97 -14.74 4.25
CA TRP A 134 -9.98 -13.93 3.56
C TRP A 134 -10.49 -13.35 2.22
N ALA A 135 -11.27 -14.12 1.48
CA ALA A 135 -11.89 -13.67 0.24
C ALA A 135 -12.81 -12.46 0.43
N ASP A 136 -13.59 -12.45 1.52
CA ASP A 136 -14.46 -11.31 1.88
C ASP A 136 -13.66 -10.07 2.25
N ILE A 137 -12.52 -10.24 2.91
CA ILE A 137 -11.59 -9.15 3.27
C ILE A 137 -10.92 -8.55 2.02
N CYS A 138 -10.60 -9.37 1.03
CA CYS A 138 -9.99 -8.93 -0.22
C CYS A 138 -10.99 -8.28 -1.20
N ALA A 139 -12.27 -8.66 -1.14
CA ALA A 139 -13.27 -8.27 -2.14
C ALA A 139 -13.39 -6.75 -2.36
N PRO A 140 -13.38 -5.87 -1.34
CA PRO A 140 -13.42 -4.42 -1.54
C PRO A 140 -12.23 -3.89 -2.33
N ALA A 141 -11.03 -4.43 -2.11
CA ALA A 141 -9.82 -4.01 -2.82
C ALA A 141 -9.83 -4.48 -4.30
N VAL A 142 -10.36 -5.67 -4.56
CA VAL A 142 -10.58 -6.17 -5.93
C VAL A 142 -11.52 -5.25 -6.68
N ALA A 143 -12.69 -4.95 -6.10
CA ALA A 143 -13.68 -4.06 -6.70
C ALA A 143 -13.09 -2.65 -6.94
N GLN A 144 -12.37 -2.10 -5.97
CA GLN A 144 -11.76 -0.78 -6.09
C GLN A 144 -10.69 -0.71 -7.19
N ALA A 145 -9.93 -1.78 -7.40
CA ALA A 145 -8.92 -1.85 -8.45
C ALA A 145 -9.56 -1.99 -9.85
N GLU A 146 -10.68 -2.72 -9.95
CA GLU A 146 -11.42 -2.95 -11.20
C GLU A 146 -12.25 -1.73 -11.60
N GLU A 147 -13.08 -1.22 -10.70
CA GLU A 147 -13.96 -0.08 -10.94
C GLU A 147 -13.19 1.24 -10.99
N GLY A 148 -12.09 1.29 -10.27
CA GLY A 148 -11.20 2.44 -10.15
C GLY A 148 -11.63 3.43 -9.08
N PHE A 149 -10.70 4.33 -8.75
CA PHE A 149 -10.87 5.43 -7.80
C PHE A 149 -10.71 6.78 -8.49
N ILE A 150 -11.21 7.82 -7.85
CA ILE A 150 -11.06 9.20 -8.32
C ILE A 150 -9.82 9.81 -7.67
N VAL A 151 -8.92 10.38 -8.48
CA VAL A 151 -7.75 11.11 -7.98
C VAL A 151 -8.22 12.27 -7.11
N ARG A 152 -7.82 12.27 -5.85
CA ARG A 152 -8.12 13.29 -4.86
C ARG A 152 -6.97 14.31 -4.74
N PRO A 153 -7.21 15.52 -4.20
CA PRO A 153 -6.17 16.52 -4.03
C PRO A 153 -4.92 16.03 -3.29
N HIS A 154 -5.10 15.21 -2.25
CA HIS A 154 -4.00 14.61 -1.50
C HIS A 154 -3.13 13.69 -2.37
N VAL A 155 -3.76 12.82 -3.17
CA VAL A 155 -3.04 11.91 -4.08
C VAL A 155 -2.27 12.70 -5.12
N GLN A 156 -2.91 13.69 -5.76
CA GLN A 156 -2.24 14.54 -6.75
C GLN A 156 -1.10 15.35 -6.14
N PHE A 157 -1.26 15.88 -4.93
CA PHE A 157 -0.18 16.60 -4.23
C PHE A 157 1.09 15.76 -4.15
N TRP A 158 0.97 14.48 -3.76
CA TRP A 158 2.10 13.58 -3.69
C TRP A 158 2.66 13.21 -5.06
N TRP A 159 1.81 13.02 -6.06
CA TRP A 159 2.26 12.72 -7.43
C TRP A 159 3.03 13.87 -8.07
N ASP A 160 2.66 15.09 -7.76
CA ASP A 160 3.33 16.31 -8.25
C ASP A 160 4.52 16.72 -7.37
N SER A 161 4.72 16.06 -6.23
CA SER A 161 5.84 16.33 -5.34
C SER A 161 7.14 15.82 -5.95
N GLY A 162 8.02 16.74 -6.31
CA GLY A 162 9.38 16.43 -6.73
C GLY A 162 10.22 15.91 -5.56
N SER A 163 11.35 15.29 -5.89
CA SER A 163 12.31 14.83 -4.91
C SER A 163 12.98 16.01 -4.18
N SER A 164 12.59 16.22 -2.92
CA SER A 164 13.21 17.25 -2.08
C SER A 164 14.55 16.83 -1.48
N TYR A 165 14.84 15.53 -1.45
CA TYR A 165 15.98 14.96 -0.71
C TYR A 165 17.05 14.31 -1.61
N GLY A 166 16.98 14.49 -2.93
CA GLY A 166 17.88 13.83 -3.88
C GLY A 166 17.47 12.40 -4.22
N ARG A 167 16.23 12.02 -3.94
CA ARG A 167 15.63 10.73 -4.32
C ARG A 167 14.91 10.86 -5.66
N ALA A 168 14.53 9.74 -6.28
CA ALA A 168 13.72 9.75 -7.48
C ALA A 168 12.33 10.36 -7.23
N ASP A 169 11.82 11.13 -8.19
CA ASP A 169 10.50 11.74 -8.13
C ASP A 169 9.40 10.68 -8.06
N VAL A 170 8.28 11.02 -7.43
CA VAL A 170 7.12 10.12 -7.35
C VAL A 170 6.60 9.78 -8.75
N THR A 171 6.57 10.75 -9.66
CA THR A 171 6.19 10.53 -11.07
C THR A 171 7.08 9.51 -11.77
N ASP A 172 8.38 9.47 -11.49
CA ASP A 172 9.30 8.49 -12.07
C ASP A 172 9.05 7.08 -11.54
N ARG A 173 8.70 6.97 -10.27
CA ARG A 173 8.28 5.69 -9.66
C ARG A 173 6.99 5.17 -10.29
N LEU A 174 5.97 6.02 -10.46
CA LEU A 174 4.72 5.66 -11.11
C LEU A 174 4.91 5.30 -12.59
N ARG A 175 5.83 5.96 -13.29
CA ARG A 175 6.13 5.76 -14.71
C ARG A 175 7.02 4.55 -15.00
N PHE A 176 7.65 3.99 -13.99
CA PHE A 176 8.70 2.97 -14.17
C PHE A 176 8.20 1.75 -14.97
N SER A 177 7.02 1.21 -14.66
CA SER A 177 6.45 0.07 -15.37
C SER A 177 5.49 0.46 -16.50
N ALA A 178 5.25 -0.44 -17.44
CA ALA A 178 4.23 -0.26 -18.47
C ALA A 178 2.83 -0.09 -17.85
N THR A 179 2.48 -0.95 -16.89
CA THR A 179 1.20 -0.87 -16.16
C THR A 179 1.06 0.45 -15.41
N GLY A 180 2.14 0.95 -14.80
CA GLY A 180 2.11 2.26 -14.13
C GLY A 180 1.84 3.40 -15.10
N ARG A 181 2.47 3.39 -16.28
CA ARG A 181 2.22 4.39 -17.33
C ARG A 181 0.77 4.35 -17.81
N GLU A 182 0.21 3.17 -18.01
CA GLU A 182 -1.18 3.00 -18.45
C GLU A 182 -2.18 3.44 -17.37
N ALA A 183 -1.96 3.04 -16.12
CA ALA A 183 -2.90 3.32 -15.03
C ALA A 183 -2.90 4.78 -14.59
N TYR A 184 -1.71 5.40 -14.44
CA TYR A 184 -1.56 6.69 -13.74
C TYR A 184 -1.33 7.89 -14.66
N PHE A 185 -1.12 7.68 -15.96
CA PHE A 185 -0.85 8.76 -16.90
C PHE A 185 -1.98 8.92 -17.91
N ARG A 186 -2.07 10.14 -18.46
CA ARG A 186 -2.93 10.49 -19.59
C ARG A 186 -2.22 10.18 -20.91
N GLY A 187 -2.95 10.19 -22.02
CA GLY A 187 -2.40 9.96 -23.33
C GLY A 187 -1.34 10.97 -23.79
N ASP A 188 -1.29 12.15 -23.16
CA ASP A 188 -0.26 13.16 -23.38
C ASP A 188 1.01 12.97 -22.55
N GLY A 189 1.06 11.91 -21.74
CA GLY A 189 2.19 11.57 -20.87
C GLY A 189 2.23 12.35 -19.53
N THR A 190 1.23 13.19 -19.25
CA THR A 190 1.08 13.83 -17.93
C THR A 190 0.39 12.89 -16.94
N THR A 191 0.63 13.08 -15.63
CA THR A 191 -0.10 12.34 -14.59
C THR A 191 -1.59 12.69 -14.64
N LYS A 192 -2.43 11.73 -14.30
CA LYS A 192 -3.85 11.98 -14.06
C LYS A 192 -4.02 13.04 -12.97
N ARG A 193 -5.11 13.83 -13.04
CA ARG A 193 -5.37 14.99 -12.18
C ARG A 193 -6.58 14.76 -11.29
N VAL A 194 -6.75 15.63 -10.29
CA VAL A 194 -7.95 15.62 -9.44
C VAL A 194 -9.21 15.51 -10.31
N GLY A 195 -10.05 14.56 -10.00
CA GLY A 195 -11.28 14.25 -10.74
C GLY A 195 -11.14 13.18 -11.83
N ASP A 196 -9.92 12.84 -12.26
CA ASP A 196 -9.70 11.73 -13.18
C ASP A 196 -9.91 10.39 -12.46
N ARG A 197 -10.33 9.38 -13.21
CA ARG A 197 -10.44 8.00 -12.71
C ARG A 197 -9.16 7.22 -12.99
N VAL A 198 -8.69 6.51 -11.99
CA VAL A 198 -7.62 5.51 -12.10
C VAL A 198 -8.23 4.13 -11.89
N ASN A 199 -8.03 3.22 -12.81
CA ASN A 199 -8.33 1.81 -12.65
C ASN A 199 -7.09 0.98 -13.01
N ASN A 200 -6.97 -0.18 -12.38
CA ASN A 200 -5.84 -1.09 -12.61
C ASN A 200 -6.36 -2.54 -12.67
N PRO A 201 -6.85 -2.99 -13.84
CA PRO A 201 -7.41 -4.33 -13.99
C PRO A 201 -6.38 -5.44 -13.77
N ASP A 202 -5.08 -5.17 -13.99
CA ASP A 202 -4.01 -6.12 -13.70
C ASP A 202 -3.86 -6.36 -12.20
N LEU A 203 -3.91 -5.29 -11.40
CA LEU A 203 -3.93 -5.38 -9.95
C LEU A 203 -5.21 -6.07 -9.46
N ALA A 204 -6.37 -5.78 -10.05
CA ALA A 204 -7.63 -6.44 -9.72
C ALA A 204 -7.53 -7.96 -9.91
N ARG A 205 -6.99 -8.41 -11.05
CA ARG A 205 -6.76 -9.84 -11.30
C ARG A 205 -5.80 -10.46 -10.31
N THR A 206 -4.73 -9.77 -9.95
CA THR A 206 -3.77 -10.22 -8.95
C THR A 206 -4.42 -10.36 -7.58
N LEU A 207 -5.15 -9.35 -7.13
CA LEU A 207 -5.88 -9.39 -5.85
C LEU A 207 -6.95 -10.49 -5.83
N ALA A 208 -7.67 -10.69 -6.95
CA ALA A 208 -8.65 -11.76 -7.07
C ALA A 208 -8.02 -13.18 -7.03
N GLN A 209 -6.78 -13.33 -7.49
CA GLN A 209 -6.03 -14.58 -7.31
C GLN A 209 -5.62 -14.79 -5.86
N ILE A 210 -5.09 -13.75 -5.22
CA ILE A 210 -4.69 -13.76 -3.80
C ILE A 210 -5.87 -14.10 -2.89
N ALA A 211 -7.06 -13.59 -3.19
CA ALA A 211 -8.28 -13.85 -2.44
C ALA A 211 -8.72 -15.33 -2.42
N ARG A 212 -8.18 -16.16 -3.33
CA ARG A 212 -8.55 -17.60 -3.46
C ARG A 212 -7.61 -18.54 -2.68
N HIS A 213 -6.53 -18.04 -2.17
CA HIS A 213 -5.47 -18.80 -1.49
C HIS A 213 -5.31 -18.36 -0.04
#